data_8ccb1c39bb8f54d89a6be9065d26a3fc
#
_entry.id   8ccb1c39bb8f54d89a6be9065d26a3fc
#
_cell.length_a   1.000
_cell.length_b   1.000
_cell.length_c   1.000
_cell.angle_alpha   90.00
_cell.angle_beta   90.00
_cell.angle_gamma   90.00
#
_symmetry.space_group_name_H-M   'P 1'
#
loop_
_entity.id
_entity.type
_entity.pdbx_description
1 polymer ?
#
loop_
_entity_poly.entity_id
_entity_poly.type
_entity_poly.pdbx_seq_one_letter_code
_entity_poly.pdbx_strand_id
1 'polypeptide(L)'
;MNQSAVCAGTFDPLTFGHLDVIERASHIFPRVVVGVAKSEGKTPLFSLEERIDLVQRSTSHLSGVEAVSFSGLLVDFAIEQEAQVIVRGLRAFSDFEYEFQMALTNRQLKPEIETLFLMPKQDYSYVSSSNVREVAKLGGDISQFVPENVQQ
;
A
#
# COMPACT_ATOMS: atom_id res chain seq x y z
N MET A 1 -15.26 -16.25 -10.24
CA MET A 1 -14.77 -15.12 -11.02
C MET A 1 -13.45 -14.65 -10.47
N ASN A 2 -12.49 -14.45 -11.35
CA ASN A 2 -11.15 -14.02 -10.95
C ASN A 2 -11.10 -12.51 -10.83
N GLN A 3 -11.44 -12.02 -9.64
CA GLN A 3 -11.33 -10.59 -9.36
C GLN A 3 -9.91 -10.28 -8.91
N SER A 4 -9.41 -9.15 -9.38
CA SER A 4 -8.09 -8.66 -9.01
C SER A 4 -8.21 -7.32 -8.33
N ALA A 5 -7.33 -7.08 -7.37
CA ALA A 5 -7.29 -5.82 -6.65
C ALA A 5 -5.89 -5.19 -6.73
N VAL A 6 -5.86 -3.88 -6.64
CA VAL A 6 -4.62 -3.11 -6.56
C VAL A 6 -4.57 -2.47 -5.18
N CYS A 7 -3.44 -2.65 -4.50
CA CYS A 7 -3.12 -1.91 -3.28
C CYS A 7 -1.96 -1.00 -3.62
N ALA A 8 -2.15 0.30 -3.57
CA ALA A 8 -1.14 1.25 -4.01
C ALA A 8 -0.65 2.13 -2.88
N GLY A 9 0.58 2.56 -2.98
CA GLY A 9 1.18 3.48 -2.03
C GLY A 9 2.63 3.75 -2.35
N THR A 10 3.25 4.60 -1.56
CA THR A 10 4.67 4.91 -1.69
C THR A 10 5.53 3.83 -1.04
N PHE A 11 5.08 3.28 0.09
CA PHE A 11 5.77 2.23 0.85
C PHE A 11 7.24 2.59 1.17
N ASP A 12 7.41 3.69 1.84
CA ASP A 12 8.74 4.23 2.14
C ASP A 12 8.92 4.48 3.65
N PRO A 13 9.05 3.45 4.45
CA PRO A 13 9.04 2.02 4.11
C PRO A 13 7.66 1.38 4.22
N LEU A 14 7.57 0.13 3.82
CA LEU A 14 6.43 -0.73 4.12
C LEU A 14 6.35 -0.93 5.64
N THR A 15 5.15 -0.79 6.19
CA THR A 15 4.91 -0.98 7.62
C THR A 15 4.04 -2.22 7.86
N PHE A 16 3.91 -2.63 9.12
CA PHE A 16 2.98 -3.71 9.46
C PHE A 16 1.53 -3.36 9.12
N GLY A 17 1.18 -2.07 9.19
CA GLY A 17 -0.16 -1.64 8.78
C GLY A 17 -0.41 -1.87 7.30
N HIS A 18 0.56 -1.52 6.46
CA HIS A 18 0.48 -1.80 5.02
C HIS A 18 0.38 -3.30 4.77
N LEU A 19 1.25 -4.06 5.42
CA LEU A 19 1.30 -5.51 5.22
C LEU A 19 -0.02 -6.18 5.63
N ASP A 20 -0.60 -5.72 6.74
CA ASP A 20 -1.87 -6.26 7.22
C ASP A 20 -2.99 -6.04 6.21
N VAL A 21 -3.06 -4.85 5.62
CA VAL A 21 -4.07 -4.54 4.59
C VAL A 21 -3.85 -5.40 3.35
N ILE A 22 -2.61 -5.55 2.91
CA ILE A 22 -2.28 -6.40 1.75
C ILE A 22 -2.68 -7.86 2.03
N GLU A 23 -2.37 -8.35 3.21
CA GLU A 23 -2.72 -9.71 3.60
C GLU A 23 -4.22 -9.93 3.62
N ARG A 24 -4.99 -8.98 4.19
CA ARG A 24 -6.45 -9.05 4.18
C ARG A 24 -7.00 -9.06 2.76
N ALA A 25 -6.44 -8.21 1.90
CA ALA A 25 -6.84 -8.17 0.49
C ALA A 25 -6.56 -9.51 -0.19
N SER A 26 -5.44 -10.15 0.12
CA SER A 26 -5.08 -11.44 -0.47
C SER A 26 -6.03 -12.57 -0.07
N HIS A 27 -6.72 -12.43 1.06
CA HIS A 27 -7.71 -13.40 1.50
C HIS A 27 -9.06 -13.19 0.80
N ILE A 28 -9.29 -11.99 0.26
CA ILE A 28 -10.55 -11.67 -0.43
C ILE A 28 -10.42 -11.88 -1.94
N PHE A 29 -9.27 -11.49 -2.50
CA PHE A 29 -9.04 -11.49 -3.94
C PHE A 29 -7.98 -12.52 -4.30
N PRO A 30 -8.20 -13.30 -5.37
CA PRO A 30 -7.20 -14.30 -5.80
C PRO A 30 -5.93 -13.68 -6.34
N ARG A 31 -5.99 -12.43 -6.79
CA ARG A 31 -4.81 -11.71 -7.29
C ARG A 31 -4.79 -10.30 -6.72
N VAL A 32 -3.66 -9.95 -6.10
CA VAL A 32 -3.45 -8.60 -5.55
C VAL A 32 -2.15 -8.06 -6.13
N VAL A 33 -2.23 -6.91 -6.76
CA VAL A 33 -1.06 -6.21 -7.28
C VAL A 33 -0.76 -5.04 -6.36
N VAL A 34 0.43 -5.05 -5.76
CA VAL A 34 0.88 -3.95 -4.93
C VAL A 34 1.60 -2.96 -5.83
N GLY A 35 1.01 -1.80 -6.01
CA GLY A 35 1.58 -0.75 -6.84
C GLY A 35 2.45 0.17 -5.99
N VAL A 36 3.75 0.18 -6.27
CA VAL A 36 4.70 1.05 -5.57
C VAL A 36 4.87 2.31 -6.41
N ALA A 37 4.41 3.43 -5.87
CA ALA A 37 4.39 4.69 -6.61
C ALA A 37 5.79 5.30 -6.69
N LYS A 38 6.13 5.81 -7.87
CA LYS A 38 7.34 6.61 -8.01
C LYS A 38 7.16 7.91 -7.25
N SER A 39 8.20 8.30 -6.49
CA SER A 39 8.16 9.52 -5.68
C SER A 39 8.64 10.69 -6.52
N GLU A 40 7.70 11.43 -7.11
CA GLU A 40 8.06 12.62 -7.87
C GLU A 40 8.23 13.80 -6.92
N GLY A 41 9.34 14.50 -7.06
CA GLY A 41 9.61 15.74 -6.33
C GLY A 41 9.96 15.58 -4.87
N LYS A 42 10.12 14.36 -4.37
CA LYS A 42 10.52 14.07 -2.98
C LYS A 42 11.71 13.14 -2.97
N THR A 43 12.56 13.29 -1.93
CA THR A 43 13.67 12.38 -1.72
C THR A 43 13.21 11.27 -0.80
N PRO A 44 12.94 10.06 -1.30
CA PRO A 44 12.50 8.97 -0.44
C PRO A 44 13.67 8.42 0.39
N LEU A 45 13.33 7.74 1.48
CA LEU A 45 14.32 7.06 2.32
C LEU A 45 14.93 5.87 1.57
N PHE A 46 14.09 5.15 0.83
CA PHE A 46 14.50 4.01 0.03
C PHE A 46 14.27 4.30 -1.45
N SER A 47 15.16 3.79 -2.32
CA SER A 47 14.95 3.90 -3.76
C SER A 47 13.71 3.12 -4.16
N LEU A 48 13.21 3.39 -5.37
CA LEU A 48 12.06 2.65 -5.89
C LEU A 48 12.34 1.14 -5.92
N GLU A 49 13.51 0.75 -6.39
CA GLU A 49 13.91 -0.65 -6.47
C GLU A 49 13.97 -1.30 -5.09
N GLU A 50 14.53 -0.59 -4.13
CA GLU A 50 14.58 -1.08 -2.75
C GLU A 50 13.18 -1.24 -2.17
N ARG A 51 12.28 -0.29 -2.43
CA ARG A 51 10.91 -0.35 -1.94
C ARG A 51 10.15 -1.53 -2.53
N ILE A 52 10.31 -1.78 -3.82
CA ILE A 52 9.71 -2.93 -4.48
C ILE A 52 10.23 -4.23 -3.89
N ASP A 53 11.55 -4.33 -3.72
CA ASP A 53 12.18 -5.52 -3.15
C ASP A 53 11.67 -5.80 -1.74
N LEU A 54 11.56 -4.76 -0.90
CA LEU A 54 11.06 -4.91 0.46
C LEU A 54 9.61 -5.41 0.47
N VAL A 55 8.77 -4.88 -0.42
CA VAL A 55 7.39 -5.34 -0.53
C VAL A 55 7.32 -6.80 -0.99
N GLN A 56 8.10 -7.15 -2.01
CA GLN A 56 8.11 -8.52 -2.53
C GLN A 56 8.53 -9.53 -1.46
N ARG A 57 9.59 -9.21 -0.72
CA ARG A 57 10.06 -10.10 0.35
C ARG A 57 9.05 -10.22 1.48
N SER A 58 8.44 -9.11 1.86
CA SER A 58 7.48 -9.09 2.97
C SER A 58 6.17 -9.79 2.63
N THR A 59 5.86 -9.94 1.34
CA THR A 59 4.63 -10.59 0.89
C THR A 59 4.87 -11.96 0.27
N SER A 60 6.10 -12.48 0.32
CA SER A 60 6.45 -13.75 -0.33
C SER A 60 5.65 -14.94 0.20
N HIS A 61 5.13 -14.86 1.42
CA HIS A 61 4.31 -15.91 2.02
C HIS A 61 2.84 -15.83 1.59
N LEU A 62 2.46 -14.81 0.83
CA LEU A 62 1.08 -14.60 0.39
C LEU A 62 0.91 -15.06 -1.04
N SER A 63 -0.09 -15.92 -1.27
CA SER A 63 -0.38 -16.41 -2.60
C SER A 63 -1.07 -15.34 -3.43
N GLY A 64 -0.66 -15.20 -4.69
CA GLY A 64 -1.32 -14.28 -5.64
C GLY A 64 -0.98 -12.80 -5.46
N VAL A 65 0.07 -12.48 -4.69
CA VAL A 65 0.50 -11.11 -4.45
C VAL A 65 1.78 -10.84 -5.23
N GLU A 66 1.80 -9.75 -5.99
CA GLU A 66 3.00 -9.30 -6.67
C GLU A 66 3.16 -7.79 -6.52
N ALA A 67 4.39 -7.32 -6.57
CA ALA A 67 4.71 -5.90 -6.44
C ALA A 67 5.30 -5.37 -7.74
N VAL A 68 4.77 -4.25 -8.20
CA VAL A 68 5.27 -3.58 -9.41
C VAL A 68 5.28 -2.07 -9.17
N SER A 69 6.11 -1.36 -9.93
CA SER A 69 6.13 0.10 -9.86
C SER A 69 5.06 0.69 -10.78
N PHE A 70 4.63 1.90 -10.47
CA PHE A 70 3.76 2.64 -11.36
C PHE A 70 3.98 4.14 -11.20
N SER A 71 3.54 4.88 -12.21
CA SER A 71 3.48 6.34 -12.16
C SER A 71 2.17 6.76 -12.81
N GLY A 72 1.74 7.99 -12.56
CA GLY A 72 0.49 8.51 -13.09
C GLY A 72 -0.69 8.16 -12.22
N LEU A 73 -1.87 8.15 -12.83
CA LEU A 73 -3.12 7.96 -12.09
C LEU A 73 -3.31 6.51 -11.64
N LEU A 74 -3.74 6.36 -10.41
CA LEU A 74 -3.99 5.04 -9.83
C LEU A 74 -5.04 4.25 -10.61
N VAL A 75 -6.10 4.91 -11.07
CA VAL A 75 -7.14 4.24 -11.85
C VAL A 75 -6.62 3.72 -13.18
N ASP A 76 -5.71 4.44 -13.81
CA ASP A 76 -5.09 3.98 -15.06
C ASP A 76 -4.22 2.76 -14.80
N PHE A 77 -3.48 2.77 -13.69
CA PHE A 77 -2.70 1.62 -13.28
C PHE A 77 -3.60 0.40 -13.02
N ALA A 78 -4.72 0.61 -12.33
CA ALA A 78 -5.67 -0.48 -12.07
C ALA A 78 -6.17 -1.10 -13.37
N ILE A 79 -6.47 -0.28 -14.36
CA ILE A 79 -6.93 -0.77 -15.67
C ILE A 79 -5.82 -1.54 -16.38
N GLU A 80 -4.59 -1.02 -16.36
CA GLU A 80 -3.46 -1.72 -16.96
C GLU A 80 -3.24 -3.09 -16.33
N GLN A 81 -3.50 -3.21 -15.03
CA GLN A 81 -3.35 -4.47 -14.31
C GLN A 81 -4.60 -5.37 -14.41
N GLU A 82 -5.60 -4.93 -15.14
CA GLU A 82 -6.87 -5.64 -15.29
C GLU A 82 -7.54 -5.88 -13.93
N ALA A 83 -7.40 -4.92 -13.02
CA ALA A 83 -8.00 -4.97 -11.69
C ALA A 83 -9.32 -4.22 -11.67
N GLN A 84 -10.28 -4.74 -10.93
CA GLN A 84 -11.62 -4.16 -10.80
C GLN A 84 -11.76 -3.35 -9.52
N VAL A 85 -10.84 -3.52 -8.58
CA VAL A 85 -10.95 -2.93 -7.25
C VAL A 85 -9.63 -2.29 -6.83
N ILE A 86 -9.74 -1.09 -6.26
CA ILE A 86 -8.62 -0.46 -5.56
C ILE A 86 -8.86 -0.65 -4.07
N VAL A 87 -7.89 -1.23 -3.38
CA VAL A 87 -7.97 -1.43 -1.93
C VAL A 87 -7.14 -0.35 -1.24
N ARG A 88 -7.77 0.35 -0.31
CA ARG A 88 -7.11 1.34 0.52
C ARG A 88 -7.28 0.96 1.98
N GLY A 89 -6.26 1.22 2.80
CA GLY A 89 -6.36 1.01 4.24
C GLY A 89 -6.90 2.26 4.93
N LEU A 90 -7.77 2.05 5.92
CA LEU A 90 -8.23 3.12 6.82
C LEU A 90 -7.75 2.79 8.22
N ARG A 91 -7.06 3.71 8.84
CA ARG A 91 -6.56 3.57 10.21
C ARG A 91 -7.07 4.76 11.05
N ALA A 92 -6.85 4.68 12.37
CA ALA A 92 -7.42 5.65 13.31
C ALA A 92 -7.11 7.10 12.97
N PHE A 93 -5.93 7.36 12.41
CA PHE A 93 -5.49 8.71 12.05
C PHE A 93 -5.41 8.94 10.55
N SER A 94 -6.13 8.14 9.77
CA SER A 94 -6.25 8.39 8.34
C SER A 94 -7.11 9.62 8.10
N ASP A 95 -6.80 10.35 7.05
CA ASP A 95 -7.65 11.43 6.59
C ASP A 95 -8.80 10.81 5.78
N PHE A 96 -9.89 10.50 6.48
CA PHE A 96 -11.05 9.86 5.87
C PHE A 96 -11.66 10.75 4.78
N GLU A 97 -11.73 12.05 5.00
CA GLU A 97 -12.31 12.96 4.00
C GLU A 97 -11.50 12.95 2.71
N TYR A 98 -10.17 12.98 2.83
CA TYR A 98 -9.30 12.90 1.67
C TYR A 98 -9.49 11.58 0.94
N GLU A 99 -9.48 10.47 1.66
CA GLU A 99 -9.65 9.14 1.06
C GLU A 99 -11.01 9.02 0.38
N PHE A 100 -12.05 9.55 1.00
CA PHE A 100 -13.40 9.54 0.43
C PHE A 100 -13.46 10.35 -0.86
N GLN A 101 -12.88 11.56 -0.86
CA GLN A 101 -12.84 12.40 -2.05
C GLN A 101 -12.07 11.72 -3.18
N MET A 102 -10.95 11.09 -2.86
CA MET A 102 -10.17 10.39 -3.87
C MET A 102 -10.93 9.20 -4.46
N ALA A 103 -11.66 8.47 -3.62
CA ALA A 103 -12.48 7.36 -4.10
C ALA A 103 -13.57 7.84 -5.05
N LEU A 104 -14.23 8.95 -4.72
CA LEU A 104 -15.24 9.53 -5.60
C LEU A 104 -14.64 10.06 -6.90
N THR A 105 -13.46 10.67 -6.82
CA THR A 105 -12.76 11.17 -8.00
C THR A 105 -12.38 10.00 -8.92
N ASN A 106 -11.85 8.93 -8.35
CA ASN A 106 -11.49 7.76 -9.12
C ASN A 106 -12.71 7.12 -9.80
N ARG A 107 -13.84 7.08 -9.09
CA ARG A 107 -15.09 6.59 -9.68
C ARG A 107 -15.54 7.45 -10.84
N GLN A 108 -15.39 8.77 -10.71
CA GLN A 108 -15.74 9.69 -11.80
C GLN A 108 -14.88 9.47 -13.04
N LEU A 109 -13.57 9.20 -12.81
CA LEU A 109 -12.63 8.98 -13.91
C LEU A 109 -12.85 7.63 -14.59
N LYS A 110 -13.08 6.58 -13.80
CA LYS A 110 -13.25 5.21 -14.27
C LYS A 110 -14.37 4.54 -13.46
N PRO A 111 -15.63 4.69 -13.88
CA PRO A 111 -16.76 4.16 -13.12
C PRO A 111 -16.73 2.64 -12.88
N GLU A 112 -16.01 1.91 -13.72
CA GLU A 112 -15.91 0.46 -13.59
C GLU A 112 -14.96 0.00 -12.47
N ILE A 113 -14.18 0.91 -11.89
CA ILE A 113 -13.25 0.59 -10.79
C ILE A 113 -13.89 0.99 -9.47
N GLU A 114 -14.01 0.03 -8.55
CA GLU A 114 -14.51 0.29 -7.20
C GLU A 114 -13.37 0.47 -6.22
N THR A 115 -13.60 1.28 -5.21
CA THR A 115 -12.66 1.44 -4.11
C THR A 115 -13.21 0.74 -2.88
N LEU A 116 -12.39 -0.13 -2.28
CA LEU A 116 -12.74 -0.86 -1.07
C LEU A 116 -11.79 -0.43 0.04
N PHE A 117 -12.36 -0.07 1.19
CA PHE A 117 -11.56 0.30 2.35
C PHE A 117 -11.49 -0.88 3.31
N LEU A 118 -10.27 -1.21 3.73
CA LEU A 118 -10.04 -2.26 4.71
C LEU A 118 -9.36 -1.63 5.93
N MET A 119 -9.77 -2.07 7.11
CA MET A 119 -9.17 -1.60 8.35
C MET A 119 -8.06 -2.56 8.76
N PRO A 120 -6.85 -2.07 9.00
CA PRO A 120 -5.80 -2.92 9.56
C PRO A 120 -6.11 -3.26 11.02
N LYS A 121 -5.37 -4.23 11.55
CA LYS A 121 -5.46 -4.59 12.96
C LYS A 121 -5.27 -3.34 13.83
N GLN A 122 -6.00 -3.26 14.93
CA GLN A 122 -5.97 -2.10 15.81
C GLN A 122 -4.54 -1.73 16.26
N ASP A 123 -3.71 -2.73 16.51
CA ASP A 123 -2.32 -2.53 16.93
C ASP A 123 -1.51 -1.73 15.92
N TYR A 124 -1.91 -1.73 14.66
CA TYR A 124 -1.19 -1.04 13.58
C TYR A 124 -1.85 0.26 13.15
N SER A 125 -2.93 0.66 13.82
CA SER A 125 -3.68 1.87 13.45
C SER A 125 -2.87 3.16 13.60
N TYR A 126 -1.85 3.14 14.44
CA TYR A 126 -1.01 4.31 14.70
C TYR A 126 0.22 4.36 13.80
N VAL A 127 0.47 3.31 13.04
CA VAL A 127 1.70 3.18 12.28
C VAL A 127 1.58 3.93 10.95
N SER A 128 2.53 4.80 10.67
CA SER A 128 2.64 5.46 9.37
C SER A 128 4.10 5.45 8.93
N SER A 129 4.31 5.47 7.62
CA SER A 129 5.67 5.55 7.08
C SER A 129 6.39 6.82 7.56
N SER A 130 5.66 7.93 7.66
CA SER A 130 6.23 9.20 8.12
C SER A 130 6.78 9.08 9.54
N ASN A 131 6.00 8.48 10.45
CA ASN A 131 6.45 8.30 11.83
C ASN A 131 7.61 7.33 11.90
N VAL A 132 7.58 6.27 11.12
CA VAL A 132 8.67 5.29 11.09
C VAL A 132 9.97 5.95 10.60
N ARG A 133 9.89 6.74 9.54
CA ARG A 133 11.08 7.45 9.04
C ARG A 133 11.65 8.39 10.08
N GLU A 134 10.81 9.10 10.81
CA GLU A 134 11.27 10.02 11.85
C GLU A 134 11.95 9.27 13.00
N VAL A 135 11.32 8.19 13.47
CA VAL A 135 11.92 7.38 14.54
C VAL A 135 13.26 6.81 14.09
N ALA A 136 13.35 6.30 12.87
CA ALA A 136 14.59 5.74 12.34
C ALA A 136 15.70 6.79 12.23
N LYS A 137 15.36 7.99 11.77
CA LYS A 137 16.34 9.08 11.65
C LYS A 137 16.91 9.51 12.99
N LEU A 138 16.12 9.37 14.05
CA LEU A 138 16.55 9.70 15.40
C LEU A 138 17.19 8.53 16.13
N GLY A 139 17.41 7.42 15.43
CA GLY A 139 18.07 6.25 15.99
C GLY A 139 17.19 5.37 16.87
N GLY A 140 15.87 5.55 16.78
CA GLY A 140 14.93 4.74 17.56
C GLY A 140 14.71 3.36 16.97
N ASP A 141 14.13 2.49 17.79
CA ASP A 141 13.81 1.11 17.40
C ASP A 141 12.50 1.07 16.63
N ILE A 142 12.54 0.60 15.39
CA ILE A 142 11.36 0.50 14.53
C ILE A 142 10.83 -0.94 14.41
N SER A 143 11.36 -1.87 15.21
CA SER A 143 11.01 -3.29 15.09
C SER A 143 9.54 -3.60 15.31
N GLN A 144 8.81 -2.74 16.03
CA GLN A 144 7.39 -2.92 16.28
C GLN A 144 6.51 -2.42 15.13
N PHE A 145 7.09 -1.69 14.17
CA PHE A 145 6.33 -1.02 13.13
C PHE A 145 6.52 -1.59 11.74
N VAL A 146 7.62 -2.28 11.52
CA VAL A 146 8.00 -2.77 10.19
C VAL A 146 8.46 -4.22 10.23
N PRO A 147 8.28 -4.96 9.11
CA PRO A 147 8.82 -6.33 9.02
C PRO A 147 10.33 -6.36 9.18
N GLU A 148 10.84 -7.52 9.58
CA GLU A 148 12.24 -7.69 9.89
C GLU A 148 13.17 -7.27 8.73
N ASN A 149 12.81 -7.61 7.51
CA ASN A 149 13.64 -7.27 6.35
C ASN A 149 13.71 -5.76 6.06
N VAL A 150 12.82 -4.97 6.65
CA VAL A 150 12.82 -3.51 6.50
C VAL A 150 13.75 -2.84 7.52
N GLN A 151 14.06 -3.52 8.62
CA GLN A 151 14.83 -2.95 9.73
C GLN A 151 16.30 -2.68 9.41
N GLN A 152 16.78 -3.16 8.31
CA GLN A 152 18.20 -3.03 7.93
C GLN A 152 18.55 -1.65 7.37
#